data_65e4cb369be2aa2bd47574e4ef1dd2b4
#
_entry.id   65e4cb369be2aa2bd47574e4ef1dd2b4
#
_cell.length_a   1.000
_cell.length_b   1.000
_cell.length_c   1.000
_cell.angle_alpha   90.00
_cell.angle_beta   90.00
_cell.angle_gamma   90.00
#
_symmetry.space_group_name_H-M   'P 1'
#
loop_
_entity.id
_entity.type
_entity.pdbx_description
1 polymer ?
#
loop_
_entity_poly.entity_id
_entity_poly.type
_entity_poly.pdbx_seq_one_letter_code
_entity_poly.pdbx_strand_id
1 'polypeptide(L)'
;MKKSWMDDLRAKGEADGTRDIISNNIVRNREDLIQIYSDGLMLADLSLKRSGETVEAFNEIMDGRTRWMDTFNKGQIEAYAKGGKVVQCIDKCPYCCYQHVLLTSTEAFHIVRWMQSNGMEPDTKASADLVRDLSHVERYKRGIACPLLRNQRCSVYAVRPMPCRSYFSSTRHLCKQGWERRWHDDAPGTEVLSNPQLACHSMMLGTDSAFAMRGFQMVTLELADAISQASRPNAWEDWFEKKKPIFEVPADNQDYMRVIEAAMREMLI
;
A
#
# COMPACT_ATOMS: atom_id res chain seq x y z
N MET A 1 30.19 2.75 -24.13
CA MET A 1 29.52 2.44 -22.86
C MET A 1 28.03 2.51 -23.08
N LYS A 2 27.26 1.44 -22.82
CA LYS A 2 25.79 1.53 -22.80
C LYS A 2 25.41 2.43 -21.63
N LYS A 3 24.65 3.51 -21.89
CA LYS A 3 24.01 4.29 -20.83
C LYS A 3 23.31 3.33 -19.88
N SER A 4 23.50 3.49 -18.59
CA SER A 4 22.78 2.68 -17.60
C SER A 4 21.31 3.10 -17.63
N TRP A 5 20.39 2.18 -17.41
CA TRP A 5 18.96 2.50 -17.28
C TRP A 5 18.72 3.59 -16.23
N MET A 6 19.60 3.72 -15.23
CA MET A 6 19.60 4.79 -14.22
C MET A 6 19.86 6.17 -14.82
N ASP A 7 20.76 6.27 -15.83
CA ASP A 7 21.05 7.56 -16.50
C ASP A 7 19.84 8.02 -17.31
N ASP A 8 19.10 7.07 -17.90
CA ASP A 8 17.87 7.36 -18.65
C ASP A 8 16.73 7.81 -17.71
N LEU A 9 16.61 7.20 -16.51
CA LEU A 9 15.65 7.62 -15.48
C LEU A 9 15.95 9.02 -14.93
N ARG A 10 17.23 9.35 -14.69
CA ARG A 10 17.65 10.69 -14.26
C ARG A 10 17.29 11.75 -15.28
N ALA A 11 17.64 11.50 -16.55
CA ALA A 11 17.34 12.45 -17.64
C ALA A 11 15.82 12.68 -17.79
N LYS A 12 15.01 11.62 -17.66
CA LYS A 12 13.56 11.71 -17.72
C LYS A 12 12.97 12.53 -16.55
N GLY A 13 13.48 12.37 -15.31
CA GLY A 13 13.01 13.10 -14.13
C GLY A 13 13.33 14.58 -14.16
N GLU A 14 14.44 14.96 -14.78
CA GLU A 14 14.78 16.38 -15.01
C GLU A 14 13.85 17.02 -16.05
N ALA A 15 13.39 16.25 -17.04
CA ALA A 15 12.54 16.73 -18.12
C ALA A 15 11.05 16.85 -17.72
N ASP A 16 10.53 15.98 -16.85
CA ASP A 16 9.11 15.88 -16.52
C ASP A 16 8.70 16.51 -15.18
N GLY A 17 9.64 17.12 -14.45
CA GLY A 17 9.39 17.80 -13.17
C GLY A 17 8.99 16.87 -12.01
N THR A 18 9.09 15.55 -12.16
CA THR A 18 8.71 14.58 -11.11
C THR A 18 9.61 14.65 -9.89
N ARG A 19 10.71 15.38 -9.96
CA ARG A 19 11.62 15.70 -8.85
C ARG A 19 10.86 16.34 -7.66
N ASP A 20 9.82 17.13 -7.95
CA ASP A 20 9.05 17.83 -6.91
C ASP A 20 8.07 16.90 -6.17
N ILE A 21 7.67 15.79 -6.75
CA ILE A 21 6.72 14.84 -6.13
C ILE A 21 7.35 14.17 -4.90
N ILE A 22 8.64 13.89 -4.94
CA ILE A 22 9.36 13.28 -3.80
C ILE A 22 9.97 14.36 -2.90
N SER A 23 10.41 15.50 -3.45
CA SER A 23 11.01 16.58 -2.65
C SER A 23 10.03 17.24 -1.68
N ASN A 24 8.74 17.24 -2.00
CA ASN A 24 7.69 17.70 -1.10
C ASN A 24 7.25 16.62 -0.08
N ASN A 25 7.63 15.37 -0.30
CA ASN A 25 7.44 14.31 0.68
C ASN A 25 8.68 14.23 1.59
N ILE A 26 8.47 14.21 2.88
CA ILE A 26 9.35 14.14 4.06
C ILE A 26 10.54 13.15 3.92
N VAL A 27 10.61 12.39 2.84
CA VAL A 27 11.58 11.32 2.60
C VAL A 27 13.00 11.85 2.38
N ARG A 28 13.17 13.04 1.81
CA ARG A 28 14.47 13.57 1.36
C ARG A 28 15.51 13.80 2.46
N ASN A 29 15.10 13.92 3.71
CA ASN A 29 15.95 14.18 4.85
C ASN A 29 15.94 13.06 5.91
N ARG A 30 15.44 11.88 5.54
CA ARG A 30 15.27 10.73 6.44
C ARG A 30 16.04 9.53 5.90
N GLU A 31 17.32 9.41 6.29
CA GLU A 31 18.19 8.27 5.94
C GLU A 31 17.56 6.92 6.31
N ASP A 32 16.82 6.87 7.43
CA ASP A 32 16.09 5.70 7.87
C ASP A 32 15.03 5.23 6.84
N LEU A 33 14.32 6.17 6.18
CA LEU A 33 13.33 5.83 5.18
C LEU A 33 13.97 5.38 3.86
N ILE A 34 15.12 5.95 3.50
CA ILE A 34 15.93 5.51 2.36
C ILE A 34 16.43 4.08 2.60
N GLN A 35 16.91 3.79 3.82
CA GLN A 35 17.32 2.43 4.19
C GLN A 35 16.15 1.45 4.10
N ILE A 36 14.97 1.80 4.61
CA ILE A 36 13.77 0.95 4.53
C ILE A 36 13.35 0.69 3.07
N TYR A 37 13.43 1.71 2.20
CA TYR A 37 13.22 1.54 0.77
C TYR A 37 14.21 0.52 0.18
N SER A 38 15.49 0.69 0.50
CA SER A 38 16.56 -0.20 0.02
C SER A 38 16.36 -1.63 0.51
N ASP A 39 15.96 -1.82 1.77
CA ASP A 39 15.63 -3.12 2.34
C ASP A 39 14.47 -3.80 1.59
N GLY A 40 13.42 -3.03 1.26
CA GLY A 40 12.28 -3.51 0.47
C GLY A 40 12.68 -3.91 -0.95
N LEU A 41 13.48 -3.07 -1.62
CA LEU A 41 14.00 -3.36 -2.94
C LEU A 41 14.88 -4.62 -2.94
N MET A 42 15.79 -4.73 -1.98
CA MET A 42 16.67 -5.89 -1.84
C MET A 42 15.89 -7.17 -1.53
N LEU A 43 14.91 -7.11 -0.62
CA LEU A 43 14.04 -8.24 -0.30
C LEU A 43 13.42 -8.82 -1.57
N ALA A 44 12.82 -7.97 -2.40
CA ALA A 44 12.14 -8.41 -3.61
C ALA A 44 13.13 -8.81 -4.72
N ASP A 45 14.15 -8.00 -4.97
CA ASP A 45 15.14 -8.24 -6.03
C ASP A 45 15.93 -9.54 -5.82
N LEU A 46 16.38 -9.80 -4.60
CA LEU A 46 17.12 -11.03 -4.26
C LEU A 46 16.23 -12.27 -4.32
N SER A 47 14.98 -12.20 -3.84
CA SER A 47 14.04 -13.32 -3.94
C SER A 47 13.74 -13.66 -5.41
N LEU A 48 13.47 -12.64 -6.24
CA LEU A 48 13.21 -12.83 -7.67
C LEU A 48 14.45 -13.30 -8.45
N LYS A 49 15.66 -12.88 -8.06
CA LYS A 49 16.91 -13.37 -8.67
C LYS A 49 17.21 -14.81 -8.30
N ARG A 50 16.95 -15.20 -7.05
CA ARG A 50 17.24 -16.54 -6.54
C ARG A 50 16.26 -17.59 -7.06
N SER A 51 14.97 -17.30 -7.01
CA SER A 51 13.90 -18.25 -7.27
C SER A 51 13.17 -18.02 -8.60
N GLY A 52 13.60 -17.01 -9.38
CA GLY A 52 12.89 -16.58 -10.58
C GLY A 52 11.58 -15.87 -10.25
N GLU A 53 10.84 -15.52 -11.29
CA GLU A 53 9.50 -14.94 -11.18
C GLU A 53 8.48 -16.08 -10.98
N THR A 54 8.45 -16.61 -9.76
CA THR A 54 7.57 -17.73 -9.36
C THR A 54 6.56 -17.29 -8.30
N VAL A 55 5.50 -18.06 -8.15
CA VAL A 55 4.49 -17.85 -7.11
C VAL A 55 5.13 -17.90 -5.71
N GLU A 56 6.08 -18.81 -5.52
CA GLU A 56 6.81 -18.98 -4.27
C GLU A 56 7.63 -17.74 -3.95
N ALA A 57 8.35 -17.17 -4.93
CA ALA A 57 9.10 -15.93 -4.76
C ALA A 57 8.16 -14.75 -4.44
N PHE A 58 7.03 -14.65 -5.13
CA PHE A 58 6.02 -13.64 -4.84
C PHE A 58 5.52 -13.76 -3.40
N ASN A 59 5.12 -14.94 -2.96
CA ASN A 59 4.65 -15.17 -1.59
C ASN A 59 5.73 -14.86 -0.56
N GLU A 60 6.98 -15.28 -0.80
CA GLU A 60 8.13 -14.98 0.07
C GLU A 60 8.33 -13.48 0.28
N ILE A 61 8.22 -12.70 -0.80
CA ILE A 61 8.35 -11.24 -0.76
C ILE A 61 7.22 -10.63 0.07
N MET A 62 5.97 -11.04 -0.19
CA MET A 62 4.81 -10.50 0.52
C MET A 62 4.82 -10.85 2.00
N ASP A 63 5.18 -12.08 2.34
CA ASP A 63 5.34 -12.53 3.73
C ASP A 63 6.53 -11.85 4.42
N GLY A 64 7.64 -11.70 3.71
CA GLY A 64 8.83 -11.01 4.21
C GLY A 64 8.52 -9.56 4.56
N ARG A 65 7.87 -8.84 3.65
CA ARG A 65 7.40 -7.47 3.86
C ARG A 65 6.45 -7.36 5.07
N THR A 66 5.52 -8.30 5.18
CA THR A 66 4.57 -8.36 6.29
C THR A 66 5.28 -8.55 7.63
N ARG A 67 6.18 -9.53 7.73
CA ARG A 67 6.96 -9.80 8.95
C ARG A 67 7.84 -8.62 9.35
N TRP A 68 8.48 -7.99 8.36
CA TRP A 68 9.29 -6.80 8.59
C TRP A 68 8.44 -5.70 9.22
N MET A 69 7.28 -5.40 8.62
CA MET A 69 6.38 -4.35 9.10
C MET A 69 5.84 -4.63 10.51
N ASP A 70 5.46 -5.87 10.81
CA ASP A 70 4.97 -6.24 12.13
C ASP A 70 6.07 -6.06 13.21
N THR A 71 7.32 -6.40 12.87
CA THR A 71 8.47 -6.20 13.76
C THR A 71 8.73 -4.71 13.98
N PHE A 72 8.74 -3.92 12.91
CA PHE A 72 8.90 -2.47 12.98
C PHE A 72 7.81 -1.82 13.83
N ASN A 73 6.55 -2.14 13.57
CA ASN A 73 5.41 -1.63 14.31
C ASN A 73 5.49 -1.94 15.81
N LYS A 74 5.88 -3.16 16.17
CA LYS A 74 6.09 -3.55 17.57
C LYS A 74 7.10 -2.63 18.25
N GLY A 75 8.25 -2.40 17.63
CA GLY A 75 9.27 -1.48 18.15
C GLY A 75 8.77 -0.04 18.30
N GLN A 76 8.00 0.45 17.32
CA GLN A 76 7.42 1.81 17.37
C GLN A 76 6.38 1.95 18.49
N ILE A 77 5.52 0.95 18.67
CA ILE A 77 4.52 0.94 19.76
C ILE A 77 5.19 0.91 21.14
N GLU A 78 6.25 0.09 21.30
CA GLU A 78 7.03 0.02 22.54
C GLU A 78 7.75 1.35 22.82
N ALA A 79 8.34 1.99 21.82
CA ALA A 79 8.98 3.30 21.96
C ALA A 79 7.97 4.38 22.33
N TYR A 80 6.78 4.34 21.73
CA TYR A 80 5.69 5.25 22.04
C TYR A 80 5.20 5.10 23.48
N ALA A 81 5.09 3.86 23.96
CA ALA A 81 4.73 3.56 25.35
C ALA A 81 5.78 4.04 26.35
N LYS A 82 7.08 3.92 26.06
CA LYS A 82 8.18 4.47 26.85
C LYS A 82 8.10 6.00 26.96
N GLY A 83 7.55 6.68 25.95
CA GLY A 83 7.25 8.11 25.95
C GLY A 83 5.98 8.51 26.72
N GLY A 84 5.37 7.58 27.46
CA GLY A 84 4.15 7.83 28.27
C GLY A 84 2.86 7.88 27.46
N LYS A 85 2.87 7.44 26.21
CA LYS A 85 1.70 7.41 25.33
C LYS A 85 1.29 5.97 25.03
N VAL A 86 0.00 5.74 24.73
CA VAL A 86 -0.55 4.40 24.51
C VAL A 86 -1.31 4.37 23.18
N VAL A 87 -1.03 3.37 22.35
CA VAL A 87 -1.87 3.05 21.19
C VAL A 87 -3.20 2.49 21.67
N GLN A 88 -4.31 3.08 21.24
CA GLN A 88 -5.66 2.73 21.68
C GLN A 88 -6.42 1.85 20.68
N CYS A 89 -5.75 1.38 19.63
CA CYS A 89 -6.33 0.40 18.70
C CYS A 89 -6.54 -0.94 19.43
N ILE A 90 -7.75 -1.48 19.35
CA ILE A 90 -8.13 -2.74 19.98
C ILE A 90 -8.79 -3.67 18.96
N ASP A 91 -8.93 -4.93 19.29
CA ASP A 91 -9.74 -5.87 18.52
C ASP A 91 -11.17 -5.37 18.35
N LYS A 92 -11.76 -5.63 17.19
CA LYS A 92 -13.10 -5.15 16.82
C LYS A 92 -13.25 -3.61 16.83
N CYS A 93 -12.20 -2.90 16.48
CA CYS A 93 -12.24 -1.46 16.25
C CYS A 93 -12.38 -1.17 14.76
N PRO A 94 -13.58 -0.89 14.21
CA PRO A 94 -13.80 -0.84 12.77
C PRO A 94 -13.65 0.55 12.15
N TYR A 95 -13.36 1.59 12.94
CA TYR A 95 -13.49 2.98 12.46
C TYR A 95 -12.60 3.29 11.26
N CYS A 96 -11.37 2.79 11.22
CA CYS A 96 -10.48 2.94 10.07
C CYS A 96 -10.91 2.13 8.83
N CYS A 97 -11.79 1.14 8.98
CA CYS A 97 -12.35 0.38 7.84
C CYS A 97 -13.37 1.17 7.01
N TYR A 98 -13.63 2.41 7.35
CA TYR A 98 -14.43 3.34 6.55
C TYR A 98 -13.57 4.37 5.81
N GLN A 99 -12.27 4.30 5.99
CA GLN A 99 -11.32 5.17 5.29
C GLN A 99 -11.03 4.67 3.88
N HIS A 100 -10.61 5.60 3.03
CA HIS A 100 -10.08 5.27 1.73
C HIS A 100 -8.70 4.60 1.88
N VAL A 101 -8.53 3.44 1.26
CA VAL A 101 -7.29 2.69 1.29
C VAL A 101 -6.87 2.38 -0.13
N LEU A 102 -5.66 2.79 -0.49
CA LEU A 102 -5.05 2.45 -1.77
C LEU A 102 -4.24 1.15 -1.62
N LEU A 103 -4.44 0.23 -2.55
CA LEU A 103 -3.63 -0.99 -2.72
C LEU A 103 -2.73 -0.85 -3.93
N THR A 104 -1.54 -1.39 -3.83
CA THR A 104 -0.69 -1.62 -5.01
C THR A 104 -1.10 -2.91 -5.73
N SER A 105 -0.65 -3.07 -6.98
CA SER A 105 -0.89 -4.30 -7.76
C SER A 105 -0.49 -5.56 -6.99
N THR A 106 0.68 -5.54 -6.35
CA THR A 106 1.18 -6.67 -5.56
C THR A 106 0.29 -6.99 -4.37
N GLU A 107 -0.22 -5.97 -3.66
CA GLU A 107 -1.12 -6.17 -2.52
C GLU A 107 -2.47 -6.72 -2.95
N ALA A 108 -3.03 -6.22 -4.04
CA ALA A 108 -4.29 -6.70 -4.58
C ALA A 108 -4.23 -8.21 -4.87
N PHE A 109 -3.19 -8.65 -5.58
CA PHE A 109 -2.98 -10.07 -5.87
C PHE A 109 -2.66 -10.90 -4.63
N HIS A 110 -1.88 -10.38 -3.69
CA HIS A 110 -1.60 -11.09 -2.44
C HIS A 110 -2.90 -11.38 -1.66
N ILE A 111 -3.78 -10.40 -1.54
CA ILE A 111 -5.07 -10.56 -0.86
C ILE A 111 -5.97 -11.55 -1.60
N VAL A 112 -6.13 -11.39 -2.92
CA VAL A 112 -7.00 -12.25 -3.73
C VAL A 112 -6.53 -13.70 -3.66
N ARG A 113 -5.24 -13.96 -3.84
CA ARG A 113 -4.69 -15.31 -3.78
C ARG A 113 -4.85 -15.94 -2.40
N TRP A 114 -4.61 -15.15 -1.34
CA TRP A 114 -4.85 -15.62 0.03
C TRP A 114 -6.33 -15.96 0.26
N MET A 115 -7.26 -15.12 -0.20
CA MET A 115 -8.68 -15.38 -0.11
C MET A 115 -9.06 -16.70 -0.81
N GLN A 116 -8.64 -16.87 -2.06
CA GLN A 116 -8.87 -18.08 -2.84
C GLN A 116 -8.31 -19.34 -2.14
N SER A 117 -7.08 -19.26 -1.62
CA SER A 117 -6.45 -20.38 -0.89
C SER A 117 -7.17 -20.74 0.43
N ASN A 118 -7.98 -19.81 0.97
CA ASN A 118 -8.78 -20.02 2.18
C ASN A 118 -10.28 -20.23 1.88
N GLY A 119 -10.65 -20.54 0.63
CA GLY A 119 -12.03 -20.79 0.21
C GLY A 119 -12.94 -19.57 0.35
N MET A 120 -12.38 -18.36 0.28
CA MET A 120 -13.12 -17.11 0.33
C MET A 120 -13.27 -16.54 -1.08
N GLU A 121 -14.51 -16.25 -1.47
CA GLU A 121 -14.76 -15.53 -2.73
C GLU A 121 -14.64 -14.02 -2.50
N PRO A 122 -13.84 -13.30 -3.31
CA PRO A 122 -13.73 -11.85 -3.22
C PRO A 122 -14.94 -11.17 -3.89
N ASP A 123 -16.09 -11.18 -3.20
CA ASP A 123 -17.29 -10.44 -3.65
C ASP A 123 -17.13 -8.93 -3.38
N THR A 124 -16.35 -8.29 -4.22
CA THR A 124 -16.06 -6.85 -4.10
C THR A 124 -16.63 -6.01 -5.24
N LYS A 125 -17.23 -6.64 -6.26
CA LYS A 125 -17.70 -5.94 -7.46
C LYS A 125 -18.69 -4.82 -7.15
N ALA A 126 -19.73 -5.11 -6.36
CA ALA A 126 -20.72 -4.08 -5.99
C ALA A 126 -20.08 -2.93 -5.19
N SER A 127 -19.10 -3.24 -4.33
CA SER A 127 -18.34 -2.22 -3.59
C SER A 127 -17.41 -1.44 -4.51
N ALA A 128 -16.79 -2.09 -5.49
CA ALA A 128 -15.93 -1.45 -6.48
C ALA A 128 -16.73 -0.47 -7.35
N ASP A 129 -17.87 -0.89 -7.87
CA ASP A 129 -18.76 -0.05 -8.68
C ASP A 129 -19.27 1.17 -7.89
N LEU A 130 -19.42 1.02 -6.57
CA LEU A 130 -19.84 2.12 -5.69
C LEU A 130 -18.74 3.16 -5.43
N VAL A 131 -17.46 2.74 -5.40
CA VAL A 131 -16.35 3.62 -4.98
C VAL A 131 -15.46 4.12 -6.11
N ARG A 132 -15.52 3.51 -7.30
CA ARG A 132 -14.62 3.78 -8.42
C ARG A 132 -14.55 5.26 -8.81
N ASP A 133 -15.69 5.95 -8.83
CA ASP A 133 -15.80 7.35 -9.24
C ASP A 133 -15.89 8.31 -8.05
N LEU A 134 -15.61 7.82 -6.83
CA LEU A 134 -15.65 8.65 -5.65
C LEU A 134 -14.26 9.16 -5.28
N SER A 135 -14.16 10.47 -5.05
CA SER A 135 -13.01 11.00 -4.33
C SER A 135 -12.92 10.40 -2.92
N HIS A 136 -11.72 10.41 -2.32
CA HIS A 136 -11.53 9.93 -0.95
C HIS A 136 -12.42 10.67 0.06
N VAL A 137 -12.67 11.97 -0.15
CA VAL A 137 -13.54 12.79 0.70
C VAL A 137 -15.00 12.33 0.59
N GLU A 138 -15.50 12.10 -0.63
CA GLU A 138 -16.86 11.62 -0.84
C GLU A 138 -17.08 10.23 -0.24
N ARG A 139 -16.09 9.34 -0.37
CA ARG A 139 -16.15 8.01 0.24
C ARG A 139 -16.31 8.11 1.77
N TYR A 140 -15.57 8.99 2.42
CA TYR A 140 -15.71 9.23 3.86
C TYR A 140 -17.11 9.78 4.21
N LYS A 141 -17.54 10.81 3.53
CA LYS A 141 -18.84 11.46 3.77
C LYS A 141 -20.02 10.49 3.58
N ARG A 142 -19.91 9.55 2.64
CA ARG A 142 -20.92 8.49 2.44
C ARG A 142 -20.85 7.38 3.46
N GLY A 143 -19.74 7.27 4.21
CA GLY A 143 -19.53 6.24 5.24
C GLY A 143 -19.56 4.82 4.69
N ILE A 144 -18.93 4.61 3.52
CA ILE A 144 -18.86 3.31 2.85
C ILE A 144 -17.85 2.43 3.59
N ALA A 145 -18.30 1.30 4.11
CA ALA A 145 -17.44 0.35 4.79
C ALA A 145 -16.51 -0.39 3.81
N CYS A 146 -15.35 -0.76 4.28
CA CYS A 146 -14.46 -1.68 3.57
C CYS A 146 -15.22 -3.01 3.27
N PRO A 147 -15.19 -3.53 2.04
CA PRO A 147 -15.87 -4.78 1.68
C PRO A 147 -15.33 -6.00 2.42
N LEU A 148 -14.15 -5.90 3.03
CA LEU A 148 -13.53 -6.96 3.82
C LEU A 148 -13.89 -6.88 5.32
N LEU A 149 -14.70 -5.90 5.73
CA LEU A 149 -15.16 -5.78 7.10
C LEU A 149 -16.30 -6.78 7.37
N ARG A 150 -16.08 -7.71 8.30
CA ARG A 150 -17.07 -8.69 8.76
C ARG A 150 -17.11 -8.71 10.29
N ASN A 151 -18.27 -8.54 10.88
CA ASN A 151 -18.44 -8.58 12.35
C ASN A 151 -17.44 -7.68 13.10
N GLN A 152 -17.22 -6.46 12.60
CA GLN A 152 -16.26 -5.47 13.12
C GLN A 152 -14.78 -5.91 13.02
N ARG A 153 -14.44 -6.93 12.26
CA ARG A 153 -13.08 -7.41 12.03
C ARG A 153 -12.75 -7.46 10.53
N CYS A 154 -11.49 -7.26 10.21
CA CYS A 154 -10.97 -7.49 8.87
C CYS A 154 -10.97 -9.00 8.59
N SER A 155 -11.71 -9.44 7.55
CA SER A 155 -11.76 -10.85 7.16
C SER A 155 -10.44 -11.38 6.60
N VAL A 156 -9.57 -10.50 6.15
CA VAL A 156 -8.23 -10.81 5.64
C VAL A 156 -7.12 -10.31 6.57
N TYR A 157 -7.34 -10.36 7.88
CA TYR A 157 -6.43 -9.73 8.86
C TYR A 157 -4.98 -10.22 8.73
N ALA A 158 -4.77 -11.48 8.40
CA ALA A 158 -3.43 -12.07 8.22
C ALA A 158 -2.64 -11.38 7.09
N VAL A 159 -3.33 -11.06 6.00
CA VAL A 159 -2.79 -10.42 4.79
C VAL A 159 -3.34 -9.00 4.58
N ARG A 160 -3.80 -8.36 5.66
CA ARG A 160 -4.33 -6.99 5.58
C ARG A 160 -3.33 -6.05 4.90
N PRO A 161 -3.80 -5.08 4.10
CA PRO A 161 -2.92 -4.16 3.39
C PRO A 161 -1.91 -3.48 4.29
N MET A 162 -0.75 -3.18 3.76
CA MET A 162 0.32 -2.47 4.47
C MET A 162 -0.14 -1.13 5.05
N PRO A 163 -0.91 -0.28 4.33
CA PRO A 163 -1.48 0.94 4.91
C PRO A 163 -2.39 0.67 6.13
N CYS A 164 -3.21 -0.40 6.08
CA CYS A 164 -4.03 -0.80 7.22
C CYS A 164 -3.18 -1.37 8.37
N ARG A 165 -2.05 -2.01 8.05
CA ARG A 165 -1.13 -2.62 9.01
C ARG A 165 -0.32 -1.57 9.77
N SER A 166 -0.09 -0.42 9.17
CA SER A 166 0.69 0.69 9.72
C SER A 166 -0.17 1.76 10.42
N TYR A 167 -1.49 1.62 10.40
CA TYR A 167 -2.39 2.63 10.96
C TYR A 167 -2.65 2.39 12.43
N PHE A 168 -2.04 3.19 13.29
CA PHE A 168 -2.21 3.15 14.74
C PHE A 168 -2.60 4.51 15.28
N SER A 169 -3.63 4.55 16.13
CA SER A 169 -4.09 5.78 16.76
C SER A 169 -3.95 5.72 18.29
N SER A 170 -3.55 6.84 18.87
CA SER A 170 -3.57 7.07 20.31
C SER A 170 -4.90 7.64 20.82
N THR A 171 -5.83 7.96 19.92
CA THR A 171 -7.07 8.67 20.22
C THR A 171 -8.29 7.95 19.65
N ARG A 172 -8.56 6.72 20.13
CA ARG A 172 -9.68 5.90 19.65
C ARG A 172 -11.04 6.62 19.71
N HIS A 173 -11.24 7.45 20.74
CA HIS A 173 -12.48 8.23 20.86
C HIS A 173 -12.64 9.24 19.71
N LEU A 174 -11.53 9.85 19.23
CA LEU A 174 -11.57 10.74 18.08
C LEU A 174 -11.81 9.95 16.77
N CYS A 175 -11.27 8.73 16.64
CA CYS A 175 -11.61 7.84 15.53
C CYS A 175 -13.12 7.56 15.47
N LYS A 176 -13.74 7.30 16.63
CA LYS A 176 -15.19 7.08 16.76
C LYS A 176 -15.97 8.32 16.36
N GLN A 177 -15.59 9.48 16.92
CA GLN A 177 -16.26 10.75 16.60
C GLN A 177 -16.14 11.12 15.12
N GLY A 178 -14.94 10.94 14.52
CA GLY A 178 -14.74 11.12 13.09
C GLY A 178 -15.66 10.23 12.27
N TRP A 179 -15.75 8.95 12.62
CA TRP A 179 -16.65 8.00 11.96
C TRP A 179 -18.14 8.37 12.13
N GLU A 180 -18.59 8.74 13.32
CA GLU A 180 -19.97 9.15 13.60
C GLU A 180 -20.36 10.43 12.83
N ARG A 181 -19.43 11.36 12.69
CA ARG A 181 -19.60 12.61 11.93
C ARG A 181 -19.30 12.47 10.44
N ARG A 182 -19.05 11.25 9.95
CA ARG A 182 -18.71 11.00 8.54
C ARG A 182 -17.49 11.80 8.05
N TRP A 183 -16.53 12.06 8.95
CA TRP A 183 -15.35 12.90 8.65
C TRP A 183 -15.68 14.19 7.89
N HIS A 184 -16.80 14.83 8.21
CA HIS A 184 -17.08 16.18 7.77
C HIS A 184 -16.01 17.14 8.31
N ASP A 185 -15.92 18.33 7.71
CA ASP A 185 -14.84 19.29 7.96
C ASP A 185 -14.74 19.73 9.44
N ASP A 186 -15.82 19.57 10.24
CA ASP A 186 -15.88 19.80 11.66
C ASP A 186 -15.54 18.56 12.51
N ALA A 187 -15.24 17.42 11.89
CA ALA A 187 -14.85 16.24 12.61
C ALA A 187 -13.46 16.41 13.22
N PRO A 188 -13.25 15.93 14.47
CA PRO A 188 -11.94 16.06 15.10
C PRO A 188 -10.89 15.24 14.36
N GLY A 189 -9.69 15.80 14.23
CA GLY A 189 -8.54 15.08 13.70
C GLY A 189 -8.13 13.92 14.60
N THR A 190 -7.68 12.84 13.99
CA THR A 190 -7.20 11.64 14.69
C THR A 190 -5.69 11.70 14.84
N GLU A 191 -5.16 11.49 16.03
CA GLU A 191 -3.71 11.32 16.21
C GLU A 191 -3.29 9.93 15.73
N VAL A 192 -2.50 9.89 14.68
CA VAL A 192 -1.96 8.66 14.10
C VAL A 192 -0.43 8.66 14.21
N LEU A 193 0.16 7.51 14.51
CA LEU A 193 1.61 7.35 14.52
C LEU A 193 2.13 7.47 13.08
N SER A 194 2.90 8.52 12.82
CA SER A 194 3.43 8.81 11.47
C SER A 194 4.56 7.86 11.04
N ASN A 195 5.46 7.48 11.95
CA ASN A 195 6.60 6.63 11.61
C ASN A 195 6.19 5.27 11.01
N PRO A 196 5.20 4.52 11.56
CA PRO A 196 4.70 3.31 10.91
C PRO A 196 4.20 3.54 9.49
N GLN A 197 3.50 4.65 9.24
CA GLN A 197 2.98 4.96 7.90
C GLN A 197 4.10 5.29 6.91
N LEU A 198 5.06 6.12 7.31
CA LEU A 198 6.21 6.47 6.48
C LEU A 198 7.07 5.25 6.14
N ALA A 199 7.37 4.41 7.15
CA ALA A 199 8.10 3.16 6.95
C ALA A 199 7.35 2.19 6.02
N CYS A 200 6.03 2.11 6.18
CA CYS A 200 5.14 1.35 5.30
C CYS A 200 5.29 1.77 3.84
N HIS A 201 5.17 3.07 3.56
CA HIS A 201 5.32 3.61 2.21
C HIS A 201 6.69 3.31 1.62
N SER A 202 7.77 3.52 2.38
CA SER A 202 9.13 3.25 1.90
C SER A 202 9.35 1.77 1.59
N MET A 203 8.89 0.87 2.46
CA MET A 203 8.99 -0.58 2.25
C MET A 203 8.19 -1.04 1.02
N MET A 204 6.96 -0.56 0.88
CA MET A 204 6.12 -0.86 -0.28
C MET A 204 6.77 -0.38 -1.57
N LEU A 205 7.19 0.87 -1.58
CA LEU A 205 7.81 1.49 -2.75
C LEU A 205 9.08 0.74 -3.18
N GLY A 206 9.90 0.31 -2.21
CA GLY A 206 11.08 -0.51 -2.49
C GLY A 206 10.73 -1.86 -3.11
N THR A 207 9.81 -2.60 -2.51
CA THR A 207 9.38 -3.91 -3.05
C THR A 207 8.75 -3.77 -4.43
N ASP A 208 7.88 -2.78 -4.62
CA ASP A 208 7.18 -2.55 -5.88
C ASP A 208 8.12 -2.07 -6.99
N SER A 209 9.20 -1.34 -6.65
CA SER A 209 10.26 -0.98 -7.59
C SER A 209 10.93 -2.20 -8.21
N ALA A 210 11.15 -3.28 -7.44
CA ALA A 210 11.72 -4.52 -7.97
C ALA A 210 10.83 -5.21 -9.00
N PHE A 211 9.51 -5.14 -8.84
CA PHE A 211 8.53 -5.62 -9.82
C PHE A 211 8.47 -4.70 -11.04
N ALA A 212 8.43 -3.38 -10.83
CA ALA A 212 8.43 -2.39 -11.93
C ALA A 212 9.65 -2.55 -12.84
N MET A 213 10.85 -2.75 -12.27
CA MET A 213 12.10 -3.00 -13.01
C MET A 213 12.04 -4.25 -13.89
N ARG A 214 11.13 -5.17 -13.62
CA ARG A 214 10.88 -6.40 -14.39
C ARG A 214 9.71 -6.30 -15.36
N GLY A 215 9.17 -5.10 -15.52
CA GLY A 215 8.10 -4.82 -16.50
C GLY A 215 6.70 -5.15 -16.02
N PHE A 216 6.50 -5.37 -14.72
CA PHE A 216 5.15 -5.52 -14.17
C PHE A 216 4.40 -4.18 -14.18
N GLN A 217 3.10 -4.21 -14.50
CA GLN A 217 2.25 -3.04 -14.30
C GLN A 217 2.08 -2.79 -12.80
N MET A 218 2.56 -1.64 -12.35
CA MET A 218 2.40 -1.19 -10.96
C MET A 218 1.45 -0.01 -10.92
N VAL A 219 0.36 -0.17 -10.18
CA VAL A 219 -0.67 0.87 -9.99
C VAL A 219 -1.06 0.93 -8.52
N THR A 220 -1.69 2.03 -8.12
CA THR A 220 -2.44 2.12 -6.87
C THR A 220 -3.91 2.37 -7.19
N LEU A 221 -4.79 1.58 -6.58
CA LEU A 221 -6.24 1.70 -6.75
C LEU A 221 -6.93 1.62 -5.40
N GLU A 222 -8.14 2.16 -5.31
CA GLU A 222 -8.99 1.95 -4.14
C GLU A 222 -9.17 0.45 -3.89
N LEU A 223 -9.14 0.04 -2.64
CA LEU A 223 -9.10 -1.36 -2.20
C LEU A 223 -10.16 -2.23 -2.87
N ALA A 224 -11.42 -1.79 -2.90
CA ALA A 224 -12.48 -2.59 -3.48
C ALA A 224 -12.31 -2.75 -5.00
N ASP A 225 -11.89 -1.69 -5.69
CA ASP A 225 -11.63 -1.72 -7.12
C ASP A 225 -10.41 -2.57 -7.45
N ALA A 226 -9.32 -2.42 -6.70
CA ALA A 226 -8.10 -3.22 -6.87
C ALA A 226 -8.39 -4.74 -6.73
N ILE A 227 -9.10 -5.13 -5.68
CA ILE A 227 -9.47 -6.53 -5.45
C ILE A 227 -10.42 -7.04 -6.54
N SER A 228 -11.42 -6.24 -6.93
CA SER A 228 -12.36 -6.60 -8.00
C SER A 228 -11.64 -6.87 -9.32
N GLN A 229 -10.68 -6.01 -9.68
CA GLN A 229 -9.92 -6.17 -10.91
C GLN A 229 -8.96 -7.36 -10.83
N ALA A 230 -8.25 -7.54 -9.71
CA ALA A 230 -7.34 -8.66 -9.49
C ALA A 230 -8.06 -10.03 -9.40
N SER A 231 -9.38 -10.03 -9.14
CA SER A 231 -10.22 -11.25 -9.06
C SER A 231 -10.79 -11.67 -10.40
N ARG A 232 -10.58 -10.91 -11.47
CA ARG A 232 -11.07 -11.29 -12.81
C ARG A 232 -10.45 -12.63 -13.25
N PRO A 233 -11.15 -13.43 -14.07
CA PRO A 233 -10.58 -14.64 -14.63
C PRO A 233 -9.26 -14.36 -15.36
N ASN A 234 -8.26 -15.18 -15.12
CA ASN A 234 -6.90 -15.10 -15.68
C ASN A 234 -6.13 -13.81 -15.35
N ALA A 235 -6.61 -12.96 -14.42
CA ALA A 235 -5.95 -11.71 -14.07
C ALA A 235 -4.53 -11.95 -13.52
N TRP A 236 -4.36 -12.98 -12.70
CA TRP A 236 -3.05 -13.36 -12.19
C TRP A 236 -2.09 -13.78 -13.29
N GLU A 237 -2.50 -14.73 -14.14
CA GLU A 237 -1.69 -15.26 -15.24
C GLU A 237 -1.34 -14.15 -16.24
N ASP A 238 -2.29 -13.29 -16.57
CA ASP A 238 -2.04 -12.18 -17.49
C ASP A 238 -1.06 -11.15 -16.89
N TRP A 239 -1.21 -10.80 -15.61
CA TRP A 239 -0.31 -9.85 -14.96
C TRP A 239 1.04 -10.47 -14.63
N PHE A 240 1.07 -11.67 -14.00
CA PHE A 240 2.29 -12.25 -13.45
C PHE A 240 3.12 -12.99 -14.49
N GLU A 241 2.50 -13.84 -15.29
CA GLU A 241 3.24 -14.67 -16.26
C GLU A 241 3.46 -13.93 -17.58
N LYS A 242 2.44 -13.17 -18.05
CA LYS A 242 2.47 -12.51 -19.35
C LYS A 242 2.81 -11.03 -19.29
N LYS A 243 2.90 -10.46 -18.09
CA LYS A 243 3.19 -9.02 -17.81
C LYS A 243 2.27 -8.05 -18.57
N LYS A 244 1.04 -8.46 -18.78
CA LYS A 244 0.03 -7.62 -19.42
C LYS A 244 -0.52 -6.59 -18.43
N PRO A 245 -0.83 -5.38 -18.87
CA PRO A 245 -1.60 -4.44 -18.07
C PRO A 245 -3.04 -4.95 -17.92
N ILE A 246 -3.44 -5.23 -16.69
CA ILE A 246 -4.80 -5.72 -16.37
C ILE A 246 -5.61 -4.72 -15.55
N PHE A 247 -4.94 -3.78 -14.90
CA PHE A 247 -5.59 -2.78 -14.08
C PHE A 247 -5.94 -1.55 -14.92
N GLU A 248 -7.21 -1.18 -14.85
CA GLU A 248 -7.76 0.06 -15.40
C GLU A 248 -7.65 1.14 -14.33
N VAL A 249 -6.93 2.21 -14.61
CA VAL A 249 -6.66 3.29 -13.67
C VAL A 249 -7.55 4.49 -14.03
N PRO A 250 -8.31 5.06 -13.08
CA PRO A 250 -9.05 6.31 -13.31
C PRO A 250 -8.11 7.43 -13.76
N ALA A 251 -8.60 8.30 -14.67
CA ALA A 251 -7.78 9.34 -15.31
C ALA A 251 -7.22 10.39 -14.32
N ASP A 252 -7.88 10.57 -13.18
CA ASP A 252 -7.50 11.49 -12.11
C ASP A 252 -6.62 10.84 -11.04
N ASN A 253 -6.32 9.54 -11.18
CA ASN A 253 -5.49 8.83 -10.23
C ASN A 253 -4.00 9.15 -10.45
N GLN A 254 -3.24 9.21 -9.36
CA GLN A 254 -1.81 9.42 -9.42
C GLN A 254 -1.13 8.27 -10.19
N ASP A 255 -0.28 8.62 -11.16
CA ASP A 255 0.54 7.66 -11.88
C ASP A 255 1.61 7.06 -10.96
N TYR A 256 1.31 5.90 -10.41
CA TYR A 256 2.19 5.22 -9.45
C TYR A 256 3.54 4.83 -10.07
N MET A 257 3.58 4.55 -11.37
CA MET A 257 4.85 4.28 -12.06
C MET A 257 5.78 5.49 -12.01
N ARG A 258 5.25 6.71 -12.13
CA ARG A 258 6.06 7.93 -11.97
C ARG A 258 6.59 8.09 -10.54
N VAL A 259 5.80 7.72 -9.53
CA VAL A 259 6.26 7.72 -8.14
C VAL A 259 7.40 6.74 -7.94
N ILE A 260 7.29 5.52 -8.47
CA ILE A 260 8.35 4.50 -8.44
C ILE A 260 9.60 5.00 -9.17
N GLU A 261 9.46 5.50 -10.40
CA GLU A 261 10.58 6.02 -11.19
C GLU A 261 11.30 7.17 -10.46
N ALA A 262 10.53 8.07 -9.85
CA ALA A 262 11.09 9.17 -9.07
C ALA A 262 11.82 8.66 -7.80
N ALA A 263 11.26 7.69 -7.09
CA ALA A 263 11.92 7.09 -5.92
C ALA A 263 13.24 6.39 -6.31
N MET A 264 13.23 5.65 -7.40
CA MET A 264 14.45 4.98 -7.91
C MET A 264 15.54 5.98 -8.27
N ARG A 265 15.18 7.15 -8.83
CA ARG A 265 16.14 8.22 -9.13
C ARG A 265 16.73 8.88 -7.90
N GLU A 266 15.91 9.11 -6.88
CA GLU A 266 16.28 9.89 -5.69
C GLU A 266 16.92 9.03 -4.58
N MET A 267 16.55 7.75 -4.49
CA MET A 267 16.95 6.87 -3.38
C MET A 267 18.11 5.92 -3.72
N LEU A 268 18.45 5.75 -5.00
CA LEU A 268 19.56 4.89 -5.43
C LEU A 268 20.81 5.69 -5.83
N ILE A 269 20.86 6.97 -5.53
CA ILE A 269 22.03 7.84 -5.66
C ILE A 269 22.80 7.88 -4.33
#